data_be5ae79a0838f4ced459167b983a172f
#
_entry.id   be5ae79a0838f4ced459167b983a172f
#
_cell.length_a   1.000
_cell.length_b   1.000
_cell.length_c   1.000
_cell.angle_alpha   90.00
_cell.angle_beta   90.00
_cell.angle_gamma   90.00
#
_symmetry.space_group_name_H-M   'P 1'
#
loop_
_entity.id
_entity.type
_entity.pdbx_description
1 polymer ?
#
loop_
_entity_poly.entity_id
_entity_poly.type
_entity_poly.pdbx_seq_one_letter_code
_entity_poly.pdbx_strand_id
1 'polypeptide(L)'
;FGGDVGRSSSREYGRAKLIIHDNNNLLDSFKNNSQVWMSHADTINKLPSNSEKLASTEDVKNAAFKFKSENTFAIQFHPEVYHTTLGIKLLENFLVKISKIKQTWTPDSFVKMTVQKIKEKIKNDKVILGLSGGVDSSVAAILINKAIKDDLICIFVNNGLLRKGEFESVLSQYENMGLNIIGVDKSKQFLDNLKDVTDPEEKRKIIGNTFIHVFDEEAKKIKNAKWLAQGTIYPDVIESQSVKGPSATIKSHHNVGGLPDYMKLKIIEPLRMLFKDEVRRVGKTLKINDAILSRHPFPGPGLGIRILGDVTPEKVSLLQEVDSIFINSLKKDGLYNKIWQAGAILLPVQSVGVMGDERTYEKCVVLRA
;
A
#
# COMPACT_ATOMS: atom_id res chain seq x y z
N PHE A 1 5.29 -25.90 26.77
CA PHE A 1 6.73 -26.16 26.79
C PHE A 1 7.33 -26.18 28.19
N GLY A 2 6.56 -26.00 29.28
CA GLY A 2 7.01 -26.07 30.67
C GLY A 2 7.78 -24.85 31.18
N GLY A 3 7.76 -23.75 30.50
CA GLY A 3 8.20 -22.44 30.98
C GLY A 3 7.13 -21.75 31.81
N ASP A 4 7.49 -20.57 32.39
CA ASP A 4 6.58 -19.70 33.12
C ASP A 4 6.55 -18.30 32.50
N VAL A 5 5.33 -17.79 32.27
CA VAL A 5 5.10 -16.46 31.73
C VAL A 5 4.16 -15.72 32.67
N GLY A 6 4.50 -14.51 33.04
CA GLY A 6 3.71 -13.68 33.93
C GLY A 6 3.80 -12.22 33.60
N ARG A 7 2.96 -11.40 34.20
CA ARG A 7 3.03 -9.94 34.05
C ARG A 7 4.36 -9.42 34.61
N SER A 8 5.04 -8.63 33.84
CA SER A 8 6.24 -7.95 34.31
C SER A 8 5.88 -6.81 35.26
N SER A 9 6.73 -6.60 36.26
CA SER A 9 6.67 -5.38 37.09
C SER A 9 7.08 -4.13 36.32
N SER A 10 7.92 -4.30 35.30
CA SER A 10 8.30 -3.25 34.34
C SER A 10 7.71 -3.59 32.96
N ARG A 11 7.02 -2.64 32.35
CA ARG A 11 6.55 -2.75 30.96
C ARG A 11 7.65 -2.23 30.06
N GLU A 12 8.14 -3.05 29.13
CA GLU A 12 9.17 -2.63 28.18
C GLU A 12 8.52 -2.25 26.86
N TYR A 13 8.42 -0.94 26.61
CA TYR A 13 7.94 -0.35 25.35
C TYR A 13 8.99 0.60 24.83
N GLY A 14 9.58 0.26 23.68
CA GLY A 14 10.54 1.13 23.02
C GLY A 14 11.87 0.47 22.75
N ARG A 15 12.92 1.30 22.74
CA ARG A 15 14.29 0.86 22.46
C ARG A 15 14.90 0.19 23.66
N ALA A 16 15.44 -1.01 23.45
CA ALA A 16 16.22 -1.74 24.43
C ALA A 16 17.58 -2.15 23.84
N LYS A 17 18.54 -2.47 24.71
CA LYS A 17 19.88 -2.94 24.32
C LYS A 17 20.04 -4.41 24.69
N LEU A 18 20.42 -5.24 23.71
CA LEU A 18 20.68 -6.66 23.94
C LEU A 18 22.00 -6.88 24.67
N ILE A 19 21.95 -7.81 25.60
CA ILE A 19 23.11 -8.46 26.25
C ILE A 19 23.17 -9.88 25.69
N ILE A 20 24.19 -10.20 24.92
CA ILE A 20 24.35 -11.49 24.27
C ILE A 20 25.01 -12.46 25.22
N HIS A 21 24.40 -13.64 25.45
CA HIS A 21 24.90 -14.69 26.28
C HIS A 21 25.51 -15.85 25.47
N ASP A 22 24.95 -16.11 24.30
CA ASP A 22 25.49 -17.09 23.34
C ASP A 22 25.41 -16.54 21.93
N ASN A 23 26.53 -16.53 21.23
CA ASN A 23 26.65 -16.03 19.86
C ASN A 23 26.45 -17.19 18.87
N ASN A 24 25.19 -17.58 18.70
CA ASN A 24 24.80 -18.65 17.79
C ASN A 24 24.42 -18.11 16.39
N ASN A 25 24.05 -19.03 15.49
CA ASN A 25 23.68 -18.69 14.12
C ASN A 25 22.52 -17.68 13.99
N LEU A 26 21.58 -17.61 14.96
CA LEU A 26 20.47 -16.65 14.91
C LEU A 26 20.96 -15.22 15.16
N LEU A 27 21.78 -15.04 16.20
CA LEU A 27 22.31 -13.74 16.63
C LEU A 27 23.66 -13.41 15.97
N ASP A 28 24.07 -14.17 14.96
CA ASP A 28 25.27 -13.85 14.19
C ASP A 28 25.19 -12.40 13.68
N SER A 29 26.23 -11.64 13.88
CA SER A 29 26.33 -10.18 13.64
C SER A 29 25.76 -9.27 14.72
N PHE A 30 25.04 -9.79 15.73
CA PHE A 30 24.66 -9.01 16.90
C PHE A 30 25.84 -8.91 17.88
N LYS A 31 25.93 -7.77 18.53
CA LYS A 31 26.90 -7.50 19.59
C LYS A 31 26.20 -7.00 20.84
N ASN A 32 26.87 -7.04 21.99
CA ASN A 32 26.36 -6.37 23.18
C ASN A 32 26.01 -4.91 22.85
N ASN A 33 24.91 -4.45 23.38
CA ASN A 33 24.31 -3.14 23.11
C ASN A 33 23.69 -2.97 21.70
N SER A 34 23.52 -4.05 20.90
CA SER A 34 22.67 -3.97 19.69
C SER A 34 21.27 -3.54 20.04
N GLN A 35 20.76 -2.51 19.33
CA GLN A 35 19.43 -1.95 19.59
C GLN A 35 18.34 -2.86 19.03
N VAL A 36 17.34 -3.14 19.87
CA VAL A 36 16.10 -3.84 19.52
C VAL A 36 14.89 -3.04 19.98
N TRP A 37 13.72 -3.39 19.46
CA TRP A 37 12.45 -2.78 19.85
C TRP A 37 11.62 -3.77 20.65
N MET A 38 11.20 -3.35 21.84
CA MET A 38 10.32 -4.10 22.72
C MET A 38 8.92 -3.53 22.72
N SER A 39 7.91 -4.38 22.86
CA SER A 39 6.49 -3.97 22.95
C SER A 39 5.69 -5.06 23.65
N HIS A 40 5.87 -5.21 24.95
CA HIS A 40 5.19 -6.25 25.72
C HIS A 40 4.93 -5.83 27.18
N ALA A 41 3.89 -6.44 27.76
CA ALA A 41 3.53 -6.29 29.17
C ALA A 41 3.86 -7.57 29.99
N ASP A 42 3.91 -8.72 29.31
CA ASP A 42 4.22 -10.01 29.92
C ASP A 42 5.69 -10.35 29.68
N THR A 43 6.30 -11.10 30.61
CA THR A 43 7.69 -11.52 30.50
C THR A 43 7.83 -13.02 30.77
N ILE A 44 8.89 -13.61 30.24
CA ILE A 44 9.23 -15.01 30.48
C ILE A 44 10.07 -15.09 31.77
N ASN A 45 9.44 -15.52 32.87
CA ASN A 45 10.07 -15.65 34.17
C ASN A 45 11.01 -16.86 34.22
N LYS A 46 10.57 -17.97 33.64
CA LYS A 46 11.31 -19.23 33.63
C LYS A 46 11.30 -19.85 32.24
N LEU A 47 12.48 -20.17 31.74
CA LEU A 47 12.63 -20.89 30.48
C LEU A 47 12.21 -22.37 30.62
N PRO A 48 11.73 -23.01 29.54
CA PRO A 48 11.58 -24.46 29.47
C PRO A 48 12.89 -25.17 29.80
N SER A 49 12.80 -26.35 30.44
CA SER A 49 13.99 -27.10 30.93
C SER A 49 14.95 -27.50 29.79
N ASN A 50 14.42 -27.72 28.58
CA ASN A 50 15.20 -28.09 27.39
C ASN A 50 15.54 -26.87 26.51
N SER A 51 15.81 -25.72 27.12
CA SER A 51 16.17 -24.52 26.41
C SER A 51 17.47 -23.89 26.91
N GLU A 52 17.98 -22.97 26.10
CA GLU A 52 19.23 -22.28 26.33
C GLU A 52 19.04 -20.81 26.02
N LYS A 53 19.39 -19.94 26.96
CA LYS A 53 19.29 -18.51 26.85
C LYS A 53 20.31 -17.98 25.85
N LEU A 54 19.87 -17.12 24.91
CA LEU A 54 20.71 -16.50 23.91
C LEU A 54 20.99 -15.04 24.21
N ALA A 55 19.96 -14.29 24.64
CA ALA A 55 20.09 -12.89 24.97
C ALA A 55 19.12 -12.45 26.07
N SER A 56 19.47 -11.33 26.71
CA SER A 56 18.63 -10.57 27.64
C SER A 56 18.69 -9.09 27.30
N THR A 57 17.86 -8.29 27.98
CA THR A 57 18.05 -6.84 28.10
C THR A 57 18.30 -6.50 29.57
N GLU A 58 18.39 -5.22 29.91
CA GLU A 58 18.50 -4.80 31.31
C GLU A 58 17.28 -5.23 32.14
N ASP A 59 16.07 -5.07 31.53
CA ASP A 59 14.79 -5.32 32.19
C ASP A 59 14.25 -6.73 31.94
N VAL A 60 14.62 -7.38 30.83
CA VAL A 60 14.10 -8.70 30.42
C VAL A 60 15.18 -9.76 30.45
N LYS A 61 15.05 -10.71 31.38
CA LYS A 61 16.05 -11.79 31.57
C LYS A 61 16.15 -12.76 30.40
N ASN A 62 15.04 -12.98 29.66
CA ASN A 62 14.93 -14.00 28.63
C ASN A 62 14.41 -13.38 27.33
N ALA A 63 15.15 -12.40 26.75
CA ALA A 63 14.78 -11.71 25.51
C ALA A 63 14.91 -12.59 24.27
N ALA A 64 15.80 -13.59 24.29
CA ALA A 64 15.93 -14.61 23.26
C ALA A 64 16.43 -15.94 23.84
N PHE A 65 15.92 -17.05 23.32
CA PHE A 65 16.37 -18.40 23.69
C PHE A 65 16.16 -19.38 22.53
N LYS A 66 16.78 -20.55 22.62
CA LYS A 66 16.58 -21.68 21.69
C LYS A 66 16.26 -22.96 22.45
N PHE A 67 15.58 -23.89 21.79
CA PHE A 67 15.46 -25.26 22.28
C PHE A 67 16.70 -26.08 21.88
N LYS A 68 17.21 -26.92 22.79
CA LYS A 68 18.45 -27.66 22.57
C LYS A 68 18.34 -28.79 21.55
N SER A 69 17.16 -29.40 21.47
CA SER A 69 16.89 -30.56 20.63
C SER A 69 16.38 -30.26 19.24
N GLU A 70 16.11 -28.99 18.93
CA GLU A 70 15.47 -28.61 17.67
C GLU A 70 15.85 -27.17 17.21
N ASN A 71 15.64 -26.90 15.94
CA ASN A 71 15.89 -25.55 15.36
C ASN A 71 14.73 -24.58 15.66
N THR A 72 14.26 -24.58 16.91
CA THR A 72 13.21 -23.69 17.39
C THR A 72 13.81 -22.57 18.22
N PHE A 73 13.53 -21.35 17.86
CA PHE A 73 14.03 -20.14 18.53
C PHE A 73 12.86 -19.28 18.96
N ALA A 74 13.02 -18.59 20.06
CA ALA A 74 12.07 -17.62 20.58
C ALA A 74 12.76 -16.29 20.82
N ILE A 75 12.09 -15.23 20.47
CA ILE A 75 12.51 -13.84 20.70
C ILE A 75 11.33 -13.04 21.24
N GLN A 76 11.60 -12.09 22.13
CA GLN A 76 10.57 -11.22 22.69
C GLN A 76 10.56 -9.82 22.06
N PHE A 77 11.62 -9.47 21.35
CA PHE A 77 11.70 -8.21 20.60
C PHE A 77 11.19 -8.38 19.16
N HIS A 78 10.87 -7.26 18.53
CA HIS A 78 10.33 -7.19 17.17
C HIS A 78 11.45 -7.02 16.14
N PRO A 79 11.86 -8.07 15.39
CA PRO A 79 12.88 -7.96 14.36
C PRO A 79 12.37 -7.26 13.08
N GLU A 80 11.06 -7.23 12.87
CA GLU A 80 10.42 -6.71 11.67
C GLU A 80 10.33 -5.18 11.63
N VAL A 81 10.48 -4.51 12.79
CA VAL A 81 10.34 -3.06 12.85
C VAL A 81 11.67 -2.34 12.61
N TYR A 82 11.59 -1.15 12.03
CA TYR A 82 12.74 -0.29 11.71
C TYR A 82 13.68 -0.03 12.90
N HIS A 83 13.12 0.04 14.11
CA HIS A 83 13.87 0.33 15.33
C HIS A 83 14.76 -0.82 15.82
N THR A 84 14.58 -2.04 15.32
CA THR A 84 15.52 -3.14 15.51
C THR A 84 16.54 -3.09 14.38
N THR A 85 17.69 -2.45 14.64
CA THR A 85 18.65 -2.07 13.59
C THR A 85 19.21 -3.24 12.79
N LEU A 86 19.34 -4.42 13.41
CA LEU A 86 19.80 -5.67 12.79
C LEU A 86 18.67 -6.69 12.56
N GLY A 87 17.39 -6.25 12.61
CA GLY A 87 16.25 -7.16 12.52
C GLY A 87 16.19 -7.95 11.23
N ILE A 88 16.45 -7.29 10.07
CA ILE A 88 16.55 -7.97 8.78
C ILE A 88 17.64 -9.04 8.79
N LYS A 89 18.78 -8.76 9.43
CA LYS A 89 19.89 -9.71 9.54
C LYS A 89 19.53 -10.94 10.37
N LEU A 90 18.76 -10.75 11.44
CA LEU A 90 18.24 -11.86 12.26
C LEU A 90 17.31 -12.75 11.41
N LEU A 91 16.37 -12.18 10.69
CA LEU A 91 15.46 -12.90 9.81
C LEU A 91 16.23 -13.65 8.72
N GLU A 92 17.23 -13.02 8.10
CA GLU A 92 18.12 -13.66 7.13
C GLU A 92 18.88 -14.85 7.75
N ASN A 93 19.43 -14.68 8.94
CA ASN A 93 20.14 -15.75 9.64
C ASN A 93 19.20 -16.95 9.89
N PHE A 94 17.98 -16.71 10.34
CA PHE A 94 16.99 -17.77 10.55
C PHE A 94 16.61 -18.46 9.24
N LEU A 95 16.22 -17.71 8.22
CA LEU A 95 15.73 -18.26 6.96
C LEU A 95 16.83 -18.96 6.15
N VAL A 96 18.00 -18.33 6.05
CA VAL A 96 19.06 -18.80 5.14
C VAL A 96 20.03 -19.72 5.86
N LYS A 97 20.57 -19.32 7.03
CA LYS A 97 21.62 -20.12 7.72
C LYS A 97 21.04 -21.29 8.50
N ILE A 98 19.91 -21.08 9.22
CA ILE A 98 19.32 -22.11 10.08
C ILE A 98 18.37 -23.00 9.29
N SER A 99 17.35 -22.40 8.64
CA SER A 99 16.32 -23.14 7.89
C SER A 99 16.76 -23.56 6.49
N LYS A 100 17.91 -23.05 6.01
CA LYS A 100 18.51 -23.38 4.69
C LYS A 100 17.55 -23.18 3.52
N ILE A 101 16.66 -22.18 3.61
CA ILE A 101 15.72 -21.83 2.56
C ILE A 101 16.51 -21.29 1.35
N LYS A 102 16.25 -21.87 0.18
CA LYS A 102 16.85 -21.42 -1.08
C LYS A 102 16.22 -20.10 -1.53
N GLN A 103 17.05 -19.10 -1.82
CA GLN A 103 16.62 -17.80 -2.33
C GLN A 103 16.37 -17.89 -3.85
N THR A 104 15.22 -18.42 -4.25
CA THR A 104 14.86 -18.64 -5.66
C THR A 104 13.99 -17.54 -6.25
N TRP A 105 13.38 -16.71 -5.40
CA TRP A 105 12.53 -15.62 -5.86
C TRP A 105 13.37 -14.41 -6.27
N THR A 106 13.18 -13.96 -7.51
CA THR A 106 13.71 -12.69 -8.04
C THR A 106 12.61 -11.99 -8.81
N PRO A 107 12.64 -10.65 -8.94
CA PRO A 107 11.68 -9.93 -9.78
C PRO A 107 11.63 -10.46 -11.22
N ASP A 108 12.78 -10.82 -11.80
CA ASP A 108 12.87 -11.38 -13.16
C ASP A 108 12.21 -12.76 -13.27
N SER A 109 12.46 -13.66 -12.30
CA SER A 109 11.82 -14.98 -12.27
C SER A 109 10.32 -14.86 -12.09
N PHE A 110 9.88 -13.92 -11.23
CA PHE A 110 8.46 -13.62 -11.03
C PHE A 110 7.79 -13.12 -12.32
N VAL A 111 8.41 -12.15 -13.02
CA VAL A 111 7.89 -11.62 -14.30
C VAL A 111 7.73 -12.74 -15.31
N LYS A 112 8.77 -13.55 -15.53
CA LYS A 112 8.72 -14.66 -16.51
C LYS A 112 7.61 -15.65 -16.19
N MET A 113 7.54 -16.10 -14.95
CA MET A 113 6.53 -17.07 -14.48
C MET A 113 5.12 -16.51 -14.57
N THR A 114 4.91 -15.24 -14.17
CA THR A 114 3.60 -14.61 -14.16
C THR A 114 3.10 -14.37 -15.59
N VAL A 115 3.94 -13.87 -16.49
CA VAL A 115 3.60 -13.70 -17.90
C VAL A 115 3.18 -15.03 -18.53
N GLN A 116 3.91 -16.12 -18.25
CA GLN A 116 3.56 -17.44 -18.77
C GLN A 116 2.22 -17.92 -18.21
N LYS A 117 1.98 -17.82 -16.91
CA LYS A 117 0.70 -18.18 -16.29
C LYS A 117 -0.48 -17.38 -16.84
N ILE A 118 -0.28 -16.08 -17.10
CA ILE A 118 -1.32 -15.22 -17.69
C ILE A 118 -1.67 -15.72 -19.10
N LYS A 119 -0.66 -15.99 -19.96
CA LYS A 119 -0.87 -16.52 -21.32
C LYS A 119 -1.67 -17.81 -21.31
N GLU A 120 -1.28 -18.76 -20.46
CA GLU A 120 -1.96 -20.06 -20.36
C GLU A 120 -3.41 -19.93 -19.89
N LYS A 121 -3.67 -19.00 -18.95
CA LYS A 121 -4.98 -18.80 -18.33
C LYS A 121 -5.94 -18.01 -19.23
N ILE A 122 -5.47 -16.96 -19.87
CA ILE A 122 -6.29 -16.02 -20.65
C ILE A 122 -6.50 -16.56 -22.08
N LYS A 123 -5.46 -17.13 -22.68
CA LYS A 123 -5.47 -17.58 -24.09
C LYS A 123 -5.80 -16.42 -25.03
N ASN A 124 -6.94 -16.49 -25.74
CA ASN A 124 -7.41 -15.52 -26.74
C ASN A 124 -8.55 -14.64 -26.20
N ASP A 125 -8.80 -14.65 -24.91
CA ASP A 125 -9.84 -13.81 -24.31
C ASP A 125 -9.32 -12.38 -24.09
N LYS A 126 -10.23 -11.40 -24.12
CA LYS A 126 -9.92 -10.02 -23.77
C LYS A 126 -9.99 -9.79 -22.27
N VAL A 127 -9.09 -8.96 -21.77
CA VAL A 127 -9.00 -8.54 -20.38
C VAL A 127 -9.28 -7.04 -20.28
N ILE A 128 -10.10 -6.65 -19.32
CA ILE A 128 -10.32 -5.25 -18.96
C ILE A 128 -9.59 -4.96 -17.66
N LEU A 129 -8.97 -3.79 -17.57
CA LEU A 129 -8.33 -3.30 -16.36
C LEU A 129 -8.72 -1.86 -16.07
N GLY A 130 -9.28 -1.59 -14.89
CA GLY A 130 -9.42 -0.23 -14.39
C GLY A 130 -8.06 0.32 -13.91
N LEU A 131 -7.55 1.33 -14.60
CA LEU A 131 -6.35 2.02 -14.17
C LEU A 131 -6.70 3.09 -13.14
N SER A 132 -5.94 3.14 -12.05
CA SER A 132 -6.06 4.17 -11.01
C SER A 132 -4.94 5.21 -11.07
N GLY A 133 -3.99 5.06 -12.02
CA GLY A 133 -2.76 5.85 -12.05
C GLY A 133 -1.79 5.49 -10.91
N GLY A 134 -2.12 4.51 -10.08
CA GLY A 134 -1.28 4.02 -8.98
C GLY A 134 -0.26 2.97 -9.43
N VAL A 135 0.75 2.72 -8.59
CA VAL A 135 1.84 1.77 -8.87
C VAL A 135 1.33 0.37 -9.19
N ASP A 136 0.38 -0.14 -8.39
CA ASP A 136 -0.07 -1.53 -8.47
C ASP A 136 -0.83 -1.80 -9.77
N SER A 137 -1.79 -0.94 -10.12
CA SER A 137 -2.52 -1.04 -11.39
C SER A 137 -1.61 -0.90 -12.59
N SER A 138 -0.56 -0.06 -12.50
CA SER A 138 0.43 0.12 -13.56
C SER A 138 1.28 -1.13 -13.77
N VAL A 139 1.80 -1.71 -12.68
CA VAL A 139 2.61 -2.95 -12.75
C VAL A 139 1.76 -4.11 -13.25
N ALA A 140 0.51 -4.25 -12.79
CA ALA A 140 -0.43 -5.25 -13.28
C ALA A 140 -0.70 -5.09 -14.78
N ALA A 141 -0.96 -3.85 -15.25
CA ALA A 141 -1.19 -3.55 -16.65
C ALA A 141 -0.02 -3.98 -17.55
N ILE A 142 1.21 -3.58 -17.19
CA ILE A 142 2.39 -3.92 -17.98
C ILE A 142 2.68 -5.43 -17.97
N LEU A 143 2.49 -6.12 -16.84
CA LEU A 143 2.64 -7.59 -16.78
C LEU A 143 1.64 -8.29 -17.72
N ILE A 144 0.38 -7.87 -17.70
CA ILE A 144 -0.66 -8.46 -18.53
C ILE A 144 -0.41 -8.09 -20.00
N ASN A 145 -0.05 -6.86 -20.30
CA ASN A 145 0.30 -6.43 -21.66
C ASN A 145 1.45 -7.26 -22.23
N LYS A 146 2.49 -7.55 -21.45
CA LYS A 146 3.58 -8.45 -21.91
C LYS A 146 3.08 -9.85 -22.25
N ALA A 147 1.98 -10.29 -21.64
CA ALA A 147 1.42 -11.61 -21.90
C ALA A 147 0.47 -11.63 -23.12
N ILE A 148 -0.44 -10.67 -23.23
CA ILE A 148 -1.57 -10.71 -24.17
C ILE A 148 -1.67 -9.48 -25.09
N LYS A 149 -0.76 -8.50 -24.97
CA LYS A 149 -0.67 -7.31 -25.83
C LYS A 149 -2.02 -6.59 -26.00
N ASP A 150 -2.51 -6.46 -27.22
CA ASP A 150 -3.70 -5.69 -27.60
C ASP A 150 -5.02 -6.25 -27.05
N ASP A 151 -5.01 -7.47 -26.54
CA ASP A 151 -6.16 -8.07 -25.85
C ASP A 151 -6.34 -7.53 -24.41
N LEU A 152 -5.41 -6.74 -23.90
CA LEU A 152 -5.59 -5.93 -22.70
C LEU A 152 -6.17 -4.56 -23.07
N ILE A 153 -7.32 -4.21 -22.48
CA ILE A 153 -7.94 -2.90 -22.63
C ILE A 153 -7.97 -2.24 -21.25
N CYS A 154 -7.27 -1.13 -21.13
CA CYS A 154 -7.22 -0.35 -19.91
C CYS A 154 -8.24 0.78 -19.95
N ILE A 155 -9.00 0.98 -18.87
CA ILE A 155 -9.97 2.07 -18.74
C ILE A 155 -9.49 2.99 -17.62
N PHE A 156 -9.29 4.27 -17.93
CA PHE A 156 -8.95 5.31 -16.96
C PHE A 156 -10.06 6.36 -16.89
N VAL A 157 -10.65 6.50 -15.70
CA VAL A 157 -11.80 7.38 -15.48
C VAL A 157 -11.35 8.68 -14.83
N ASN A 158 -11.66 9.81 -15.48
CA ASN A 158 -11.63 11.12 -14.84
C ASN A 158 -12.90 11.30 -14.02
N ASN A 159 -12.75 11.27 -12.72
CA ASN A 159 -13.84 11.49 -11.76
C ASN A 159 -13.96 12.96 -11.32
N GLY A 160 -13.20 13.87 -11.90
CA GLY A 160 -13.16 15.28 -11.51
C GLY A 160 -12.44 15.55 -10.19
N LEU A 161 -11.93 14.51 -9.51
CA LEU A 161 -11.28 14.61 -8.18
C LEU A 161 -9.79 14.21 -8.24
N LEU A 162 -9.25 14.10 -9.44
CA LEU A 162 -7.83 13.85 -9.69
C LEU A 162 -6.99 15.10 -9.39
N ARG A 163 -5.67 14.94 -9.29
CA ARG A 163 -4.74 16.08 -9.19
C ARG A 163 -4.75 16.90 -10.48
N LYS A 164 -4.26 18.11 -10.40
CA LYS A 164 -4.13 19.02 -11.57
C LYS A 164 -3.35 18.35 -12.71
N GLY A 165 -3.97 18.31 -13.92
CA GLY A 165 -3.35 17.73 -15.12
C GLY A 165 -3.05 16.23 -15.06
N GLU A 166 -3.60 15.53 -14.06
CA GLU A 166 -3.31 14.11 -13.85
C GLU A 166 -3.93 13.23 -14.94
N PHE A 167 -5.14 13.56 -15.39
CA PHE A 167 -5.85 12.75 -16.39
C PHE A 167 -5.05 12.66 -17.70
N GLU A 168 -4.67 13.78 -18.25
CA GLU A 168 -3.92 13.88 -19.50
C GLU A 168 -2.50 13.29 -19.35
N SER A 169 -1.85 13.58 -18.22
CA SER A 169 -0.52 13.06 -17.95
C SER A 169 -0.50 11.52 -17.83
N VAL A 170 -1.49 10.94 -17.20
CA VAL A 170 -1.62 9.48 -17.07
C VAL A 170 -1.88 8.83 -18.42
N LEU A 171 -2.82 9.36 -19.20
CA LEU A 171 -3.12 8.84 -20.55
C LEU A 171 -1.86 8.82 -21.42
N SER A 172 -1.19 9.98 -21.55
CA SER A 172 0.02 10.10 -22.36
C SER A 172 1.15 9.15 -21.89
N GLN A 173 1.34 9.00 -20.58
CA GLN A 173 2.37 8.09 -20.03
C GLN A 173 2.10 6.63 -20.41
N TYR A 174 0.85 6.18 -20.34
CA TYR A 174 0.52 4.79 -20.63
C TYR A 174 0.46 4.48 -22.12
N GLU A 175 0.02 5.44 -22.96
CA GLU A 175 0.14 5.33 -24.42
C GLU A 175 1.61 5.14 -24.84
N ASN A 176 2.51 5.94 -24.27
CA ASN A 176 3.96 5.82 -24.52
C ASN A 176 4.55 4.49 -24.04
N MET A 177 3.87 3.77 -23.14
CA MET A 177 4.23 2.42 -22.70
C MET A 177 3.63 1.31 -23.56
N GLY A 178 2.89 1.66 -24.62
CA GLY A 178 2.25 0.73 -25.54
C GLY A 178 1.00 0.05 -24.97
N LEU A 179 0.31 0.68 -24.02
CA LEU A 179 -0.96 0.19 -23.49
C LEU A 179 -2.13 0.69 -24.34
N ASN A 180 -3.08 -0.20 -24.62
CA ASN A 180 -4.37 0.18 -25.18
C ASN A 180 -5.25 0.78 -24.07
N ILE A 181 -5.33 2.11 -24.01
CA ILE A 181 -6.02 2.83 -22.94
C ILE A 181 -7.20 3.66 -23.47
N ILE A 182 -8.32 3.56 -22.77
CA ILE A 182 -9.52 4.37 -23.00
C ILE A 182 -9.66 5.35 -21.85
N GLY A 183 -9.52 6.64 -22.15
CA GLY A 183 -9.81 7.73 -21.20
C GLY A 183 -11.30 8.06 -21.22
N VAL A 184 -11.93 8.07 -20.05
CA VAL A 184 -13.37 8.35 -19.89
C VAL A 184 -13.55 9.53 -18.95
N ASP A 185 -14.05 10.66 -19.44
CA ASP A 185 -14.39 11.80 -18.59
C ASP A 185 -15.83 11.71 -18.09
N LYS A 186 -15.98 11.56 -16.79
CA LYS A 186 -17.26 11.54 -16.05
C LYS A 186 -17.26 12.53 -14.88
N SER A 187 -16.35 13.49 -14.92
CA SER A 187 -16.14 14.48 -13.84
C SER A 187 -17.47 15.14 -13.40
N LYS A 188 -18.30 15.53 -14.35
CA LYS A 188 -19.62 16.12 -14.06
C LYS A 188 -20.51 15.15 -13.27
N GLN A 189 -20.59 13.90 -13.68
CA GLN A 189 -21.43 12.89 -13.02
C GLN A 189 -21.00 12.64 -11.56
N PHE A 190 -19.70 12.56 -11.31
CA PHE A 190 -19.18 12.40 -9.94
C PHE A 190 -19.46 13.62 -9.08
N LEU A 191 -19.26 14.83 -9.60
CA LEU A 191 -19.51 16.07 -8.85
C LEU A 191 -21.02 16.27 -8.58
N ASP A 192 -21.87 15.97 -9.52
CA ASP A 192 -23.33 16.04 -9.35
C ASP A 192 -23.79 15.07 -8.24
N ASN A 193 -23.25 13.85 -8.20
CA ASN A 193 -23.58 12.86 -7.18
C ASN A 193 -23.04 13.23 -5.77
N LEU A 194 -22.01 14.06 -5.70
CA LEU A 194 -21.44 14.54 -4.44
C LEU A 194 -22.04 15.85 -3.94
N LYS A 195 -22.99 16.41 -4.66
CA LYS A 195 -23.63 17.67 -4.28
C LYS A 195 -24.26 17.55 -2.88
N ASP A 196 -23.95 18.52 -2.02
CA ASP A 196 -24.43 18.63 -0.63
C ASP A 196 -24.01 17.50 0.32
N VAL A 197 -23.11 16.59 -0.11
CA VAL A 197 -22.56 15.51 0.71
C VAL A 197 -21.35 16.01 1.48
N THR A 198 -21.41 15.97 2.81
CA THR A 198 -20.34 16.47 3.70
C THR A 198 -19.61 15.35 4.43
N ASP A 199 -20.28 14.24 4.74
CA ASP A 199 -19.69 13.11 5.47
C ASP A 199 -18.63 12.39 4.62
N PRO A 200 -17.39 12.19 5.14
CA PRO A 200 -16.31 11.58 4.38
C PRO A 200 -16.58 10.13 3.95
N GLU A 201 -17.27 9.36 4.78
CA GLU A 201 -17.58 7.97 4.48
C GLU A 201 -18.68 7.84 3.41
N GLU A 202 -19.66 8.73 3.46
CA GLU A 202 -20.70 8.82 2.44
C GLU A 202 -20.11 9.25 1.10
N LYS A 203 -19.24 10.27 1.06
CA LYS A 203 -18.48 10.65 -0.15
C LYS A 203 -17.75 9.46 -0.73
N ARG A 204 -17.05 8.70 0.09
CA ARG A 204 -16.30 7.53 -0.32
C ARG A 204 -17.18 6.47 -0.97
N LYS A 205 -18.36 6.19 -0.38
CA LYS A 205 -19.34 5.24 -0.92
C LYS A 205 -19.91 5.70 -2.25
N ILE A 206 -20.29 6.97 -2.36
CA ILE A 206 -20.83 7.55 -3.59
C ILE A 206 -19.79 7.48 -4.72
N ILE A 207 -18.54 7.90 -4.45
CA ILE A 207 -17.47 7.85 -5.44
C ILE A 207 -17.21 6.41 -5.89
N GLY A 208 -17.13 5.47 -4.95
CA GLY A 208 -16.92 4.06 -5.23
C GLY A 208 -18.03 3.46 -6.10
N ASN A 209 -19.30 3.70 -5.74
CA ASN A 209 -20.46 3.22 -6.48
C ASN A 209 -20.52 3.85 -7.89
N THR A 210 -20.31 5.16 -8.00
CA THR A 210 -20.29 5.84 -9.31
C THR A 210 -19.17 5.28 -10.19
N PHE A 211 -17.98 5.01 -9.63
CA PHE A 211 -16.88 4.39 -10.37
C PHE A 211 -17.25 3.01 -10.91
N ILE A 212 -17.89 2.17 -10.09
CA ILE A 212 -18.33 0.83 -10.51
C ILE A 212 -19.33 0.92 -11.67
N HIS A 213 -20.31 1.83 -11.60
CA HIS A 213 -21.29 2.03 -12.67
C HIS A 213 -20.62 2.50 -13.96
N VAL A 214 -19.78 3.52 -13.91
CA VAL A 214 -19.05 4.02 -15.09
C VAL A 214 -18.17 2.94 -15.68
N PHE A 215 -17.46 2.19 -14.86
CA PHE A 215 -16.61 1.10 -15.32
C PHE A 215 -17.42 -0.01 -16.00
N ASP A 216 -18.57 -0.40 -15.44
CA ASP A 216 -19.46 -1.39 -16.01
C ASP A 216 -20.04 -0.96 -17.37
N GLU A 217 -20.46 0.33 -17.48
CA GLU A 217 -20.92 0.91 -18.75
C GLU A 217 -19.85 0.80 -19.84
N GLU A 218 -18.60 1.16 -19.51
CA GLU A 218 -17.50 1.12 -20.48
C GLU A 218 -17.07 -0.33 -20.78
N ALA A 219 -17.07 -1.18 -19.79
CA ALA A 219 -16.76 -2.61 -19.94
C ALA A 219 -17.73 -3.31 -20.91
N LYS A 220 -19.02 -3.00 -20.85
CA LYS A 220 -20.05 -3.55 -21.74
C LYS A 220 -19.87 -3.18 -23.22
N LYS A 221 -19.20 -2.07 -23.53
CA LYS A 221 -18.87 -1.66 -24.90
C LYS A 221 -17.78 -2.54 -25.53
N ILE A 222 -17.00 -3.25 -24.70
CA ILE A 222 -15.88 -4.05 -25.14
C ILE A 222 -16.35 -5.49 -25.45
N LYS A 223 -16.48 -5.78 -26.73
CA LYS A 223 -16.91 -7.12 -27.19
C LYS A 223 -15.88 -8.19 -26.78
N ASN A 224 -16.37 -9.35 -26.32
CA ASN A 224 -15.57 -10.51 -25.93
C ASN A 224 -14.65 -10.32 -24.72
N ALA A 225 -14.87 -9.31 -23.88
CA ALA A 225 -14.20 -9.22 -22.60
C ALA A 225 -14.75 -10.29 -21.65
N LYS A 226 -13.85 -11.14 -21.13
CA LYS A 226 -14.22 -12.23 -20.21
C LYS A 226 -13.51 -12.11 -18.86
N TRP A 227 -12.51 -11.25 -18.77
CA TRP A 227 -11.68 -11.11 -17.59
C TRP A 227 -11.61 -9.66 -17.12
N LEU A 228 -11.68 -9.47 -15.79
CA LEU A 228 -11.34 -8.25 -15.12
C LEU A 228 -9.99 -8.45 -14.42
N ALA A 229 -9.03 -7.60 -14.74
CA ALA A 229 -7.76 -7.55 -14.02
C ALA A 229 -7.83 -6.54 -12.87
N GLN A 230 -7.22 -6.91 -11.74
CA GLN A 230 -7.11 -6.07 -10.56
C GLN A 230 -5.66 -6.01 -10.08
N GLY A 231 -5.24 -4.85 -9.62
CA GLY A 231 -3.93 -4.61 -9.02
C GLY A 231 -3.86 -4.96 -7.53
N THR A 232 -4.69 -5.90 -7.06
CA THR A 232 -4.70 -6.36 -5.66
C THR A 232 -3.33 -6.87 -5.26
N ILE A 233 -2.84 -6.46 -4.10
CA ILE A 233 -1.59 -6.91 -3.49
C ILE A 233 -1.85 -7.66 -2.19
N TYR A 234 -0.83 -8.34 -1.64
CA TYR A 234 -1.01 -9.21 -0.48
C TYR A 234 -1.52 -8.48 0.78
N PRO A 235 -1.09 -7.25 1.12
CA PRO A 235 -1.70 -6.47 2.20
C PRO A 235 -3.20 -6.25 2.04
N ASP A 236 -3.70 -6.01 0.82
CA ASP A 236 -5.14 -5.84 0.59
C ASP A 236 -5.92 -7.11 0.92
N VAL A 237 -5.33 -8.28 0.64
CA VAL A 237 -5.93 -9.59 0.94
C VAL A 237 -6.02 -9.82 2.46
N ILE A 238 -4.96 -9.51 3.20
CA ILE A 238 -4.92 -9.69 4.65
C ILE A 238 -5.90 -8.73 5.35
N GLU A 239 -5.91 -7.46 4.94
CA GLU A 239 -6.73 -6.41 5.56
C GLU A 239 -8.23 -6.53 5.24
N SER A 240 -8.59 -7.26 4.17
CA SER A 240 -10.00 -7.50 3.80
C SER A 240 -10.60 -8.74 4.45
N GLN A 241 -9.78 -9.67 4.95
CA GLN A 241 -10.26 -10.80 5.72
C GLN A 241 -10.46 -10.37 7.18
N SER A 242 -11.71 -10.35 7.66
CA SER A 242 -11.98 -10.22 9.08
C SER A 242 -11.43 -11.46 9.79
N VAL A 243 -10.26 -11.34 10.38
CA VAL A 243 -9.75 -12.33 11.33
C VAL A 243 -10.72 -12.30 12.51
N LYS A 244 -11.22 -13.46 12.96
CA LYS A 244 -12.02 -13.58 14.18
C LYS A 244 -11.24 -13.01 15.36
N GLY A 245 -11.52 -11.76 15.73
CA GLY A 245 -10.85 -11.01 16.80
C GLY A 245 -11.42 -9.59 16.92
N PRO A 246 -11.07 -8.83 17.97
CA PRO A 246 -11.60 -7.47 18.20
C PRO A 246 -11.07 -6.41 17.22
N SER A 247 -10.26 -6.75 16.23
CA SER A 247 -9.80 -5.81 15.21
C SER A 247 -10.86 -5.52 14.18
N ALA A 248 -11.23 -4.25 14.03
CA ALA A 248 -12.14 -3.80 12.97
C ALA A 248 -11.54 -4.06 11.58
N THR A 249 -12.40 -4.42 10.61
CA THR A 249 -12.01 -4.52 9.19
C THR A 249 -11.53 -3.15 8.72
N ILE A 250 -10.22 -3.01 8.48
CA ILE A 250 -9.58 -1.71 8.21
C ILE A 250 -9.87 -1.24 6.78
N LYS A 251 -10.08 -2.15 5.82
CA LYS A 251 -10.37 -1.82 4.42
C LYS A 251 -11.59 -2.55 3.90
N SER A 252 -12.69 -1.83 3.74
CA SER A 252 -13.93 -2.32 3.12
C SER A 252 -14.04 -1.99 1.62
N HIS A 253 -13.01 -1.39 1.01
CA HIS A 253 -13.13 -0.73 -0.31
C HIS A 253 -12.23 -1.28 -1.42
N HIS A 254 -11.36 -2.20 -1.12
CA HIS A 254 -10.76 -2.99 -2.19
C HIS A 254 -11.73 -4.12 -2.51
N ASN A 255 -12.18 -4.25 -3.75
CA ASN A 255 -13.09 -5.30 -4.25
C ASN A 255 -12.53 -6.74 -4.06
N VAL A 256 -11.94 -7.01 -2.90
CA VAL A 256 -11.41 -8.33 -2.52
C VAL A 256 -12.57 -9.32 -2.27
N GLY A 257 -13.79 -8.80 -2.10
CA GLY A 257 -15.00 -9.61 -1.90
C GLY A 257 -15.74 -10.05 -3.17
N GLY A 258 -15.25 -9.67 -4.36
CA GLY A 258 -15.88 -10.03 -5.62
C GLY A 258 -16.54 -8.86 -6.37
N LEU A 259 -16.82 -9.09 -7.63
CA LEU A 259 -17.61 -8.19 -8.48
C LEU A 259 -19.08 -8.24 -8.08
N PRO A 260 -19.86 -7.17 -8.36
CA PRO A 260 -21.32 -7.25 -8.29
C PRO A 260 -21.83 -8.45 -9.10
N ASP A 261 -22.85 -9.12 -8.62
CA ASP A 261 -23.39 -10.37 -9.22
C ASP A 261 -23.76 -10.25 -10.71
N TYR A 262 -24.02 -9.04 -11.18
CA TYR A 262 -24.33 -8.76 -12.59
C TYR A 262 -23.08 -8.71 -13.50
N MET A 263 -21.88 -8.55 -12.95
CA MET A 263 -20.63 -8.56 -13.72
C MET A 263 -20.07 -9.98 -13.82
N LYS A 264 -20.43 -10.69 -14.89
CA LYS A 264 -20.01 -12.09 -15.14
C LYS A 264 -18.56 -12.24 -15.63
N LEU A 265 -17.64 -11.36 -15.18
CA LEU A 265 -16.23 -11.41 -15.55
C LEU A 265 -15.44 -12.29 -14.59
N LYS A 266 -14.49 -13.05 -15.11
CA LYS A 266 -13.51 -13.79 -14.31
C LYS A 266 -12.44 -12.81 -13.81
N ILE A 267 -11.92 -13.03 -12.60
CA ILE A 267 -10.90 -12.14 -12.01
C ILE A 267 -9.51 -12.70 -12.26
N ILE A 268 -8.57 -11.79 -12.59
CA ILE A 268 -7.14 -12.06 -12.63
C ILE A 268 -6.38 -11.00 -11.80
N GLU A 269 -5.58 -11.45 -10.84
CA GLU A 269 -4.83 -10.63 -9.88
C GLU A 269 -3.36 -11.04 -9.90
N PRO A 270 -2.57 -10.50 -10.83
CA PRO A 270 -1.18 -10.95 -11.01
C PRO A 270 -0.26 -10.63 -9.84
N LEU A 271 -0.63 -9.66 -8.99
CA LEU A 271 0.19 -9.16 -7.89
C LEU A 271 -0.26 -9.64 -6.50
N ARG A 272 -1.31 -10.48 -6.44
CA ARG A 272 -2.01 -10.87 -5.19
C ARG A 272 -1.08 -11.38 -4.07
N MET A 273 0.05 -11.95 -4.42
CA MET A 273 1.00 -12.54 -3.47
C MET A 273 2.21 -11.64 -3.18
N LEU A 274 2.23 -10.40 -3.69
CA LEU A 274 3.34 -9.48 -3.52
C LEU A 274 3.04 -8.41 -2.47
N PHE A 275 4.07 -8.04 -1.73
CA PHE A 275 4.09 -6.81 -0.93
C PHE A 275 4.42 -5.59 -1.79
N LYS A 276 4.13 -4.40 -1.28
CA LYS A 276 4.27 -3.13 -2.02
C LYS A 276 5.70 -2.85 -2.52
N ASP A 277 6.70 -3.18 -1.72
CA ASP A 277 8.11 -3.04 -2.12
C ASP A 277 8.51 -4.05 -3.20
N GLU A 278 7.96 -5.26 -3.18
CA GLU A 278 8.15 -6.26 -4.22
C GLU A 278 7.51 -5.83 -5.54
N VAL A 279 6.30 -5.25 -5.49
CA VAL A 279 5.64 -4.66 -6.65
C VAL A 279 6.51 -3.57 -7.29
N ARG A 280 7.12 -2.70 -6.48
CA ARG A 280 8.04 -1.68 -6.99
C ARG A 280 9.30 -2.29 -7.62
N ARG A 281 9.87 -3.35 -7.04
CA ARG A 281 11.01 -4.08 -7.62
C ARG A 281 10.65 -4.74 -8.95
N VAL A 282 9.49 -5.37 -9.03
CA VAL A 282 8.95 -5.92 -10.28
C VAL A 282 8.74 -4.81 -11.32
N GLY A 283 8.19 -3.66 -10.91
CA GLY A 283 8.02 -2.49 -11.77
C GLY A 283 9.34 -1.98 -12.36
N LYS A 284 10.42 -1.95 -11.56
CA LYS A 284 11.76 -1.60 -12.06
C LYS A 284 12.27 -2.59 -13.10
N THR A 285 12.10 -3.89 -12.86
CA THR A 285 12.44 -4.95 -13.83
C THR A 285 11.64 -4.81 -15.14
N LEU A 286 10.39 -4.36 -15.05
CA LEU A 286 9.55 -4.06 -16.20
C LEU A 286 9.90 -2.73 -16.90
N LYS A 287 10.88 -1.98 -16.39
CA LYS A 287 11.31 -0.66 -16.88
C LYS A 287 10.23 0.39 -16.82
N ILE A 288 9.35 0.30 -15.84
CA ILE A 288 8.35 1.33 -15.57
C ILE A 288 9.07 2.57 -15.01
N ASN A 289 8.68 3.75 -15.50
CA ASN A 289 9.28 5.02 -15.10
C ASN A 289 9.23 5.22 -13.59
N ASP A 290 10.33 5.68 -13.01
CA ASP A 290 10.44 5.98 -11.57
C ASP A 290 9.40 7.01 -11.10
N ALA A 291 8.96 7.91 -11.96
CA ALA A 291 7.88 8.86 -11.64
C ALA A 291 6.54 8.16 -11.30
N ILE A 292 6.30 6.98 -11.87
CA ILE A 292 5.13 6.15 -11.52
C ILE A 292 5.44 5.33 -10.27
N LEU A 293 6.63 4.68 -10.22
CA LEU A 293 7.00 3.76 -9.13
C LEU A 293 7.20 4.46 -7.78
N SER A 294 7.67 5.72 -7.78
CA SER A 294 7.89 6.54 -6.58
C SER A 294 6.68 7.39 -6.19
N ARG A 295 5.58 7.27 -6.92
CA ARG A 295 4.38 8.07 -6.65
C ARG A 295 3.87 7.83 -5.23
N HIS A 296 3.59 8.94 -4.52
CA HIS A 296 2.97 8.87 -3.20
C HIS A 296 1.59 8.20 -3.26
N PRO A 297 1.17 7.48 -2.22
CA PRO A 297 -0.18 6.98 -2.11
C PRO A 297 -1.18 8.12 -2.29
N PHE A 298 -2.13 7.92 -3.21
CA PHE A 298 -3.24 8.84 -3.44
C PHE A 298 -4.53 8.06 -3.24
N PRO A 299 -5.45 8.54 -2.41
CA PRO A 299 -6.65 7.79 -2.08
C PRO A 299 -7.55 7.62 -3.31
N GLY A 300 -8.24 6.46 -3.42
CA GLY A 300 -9.19 6.19 -4.49
C GLY A 300 -10.25 7.28 -4.70
N PRO A 301 -10.84 7.86 -3.62
CA PRO A 301 -11.76 9.00 -3.74
C PRO A 301 -11.12 10.32 -4.17
N GLY A 302 -9.83 10.35 -4.44
CA GLY A 302 -9.12 11.54 -4.92
C GLY A 302 -9.15 12.70 -3.91
N LEU A 303 -9.28 13.91 -4.45
CA LEU A 303 -9.38 15.12 -3.65
C LEU A 303 -10.71 15.26 -2.89
N GLY A 304 -11.73 14.47 -3.23
CA GLY A 304 -13.06 14.55 -2.61
C GLY A 304 -13.04 14.35 -1.09
N ILE A 305 -12.15 13.49 -0.56
CA ILE A 305 -11.99 13.29 0.89
C ILE A 305 -10.99 14.27 1.53
N ARG A 306 -10.29 15.05 0.72
CA ARG A 306 -9.39 16.12 1.18
C ARG A 306 -10.06 17.49 1.19
N ILE A 307 -11.29 17.58 0.73
CA ILE A 307 -12.19 18.73 0.89
C ILE A 307 -13.12 18.42 2.06
N LEU A 308 -12.92 19.07 3.20
CA LEU A 308 -13.82 18.96 4.34
C LEU A 308 -15.07 19.79 4.06
N GLY A 309 -16.25 19.25 4.41
CA GLY A 309 -17.53 19.82 3.99
C GLY A 309 -17.96 19.36 2.60
N ASP A 310 -18.83 20.10 1.92
CA ASP A 310 -19.34 19.82 0.57
C ASP A 310 -18.27 19.94 -0.51
N VAL A 311 -18.40 19.19 -1.58
CA VAL A 311 -17.48 19.21 -2.73
C VAL A 311 -18.11 20.01 -3.87
N THR A 312 -17.42 21.08 -4.29
CA THR A 312 -17.85 21.88 -5.45
C THR A 312 -16.71 21.99 -6.48
N PRO A 313 -17.00 22.27 -7.76
CA PRO A 313 -15.98 22.46 -8.78
C PRO A 313 -14.92 23.50 -8.39
N GLU A 314 -15.35 24.61 -7.78
CA GLU A 314 -14.46 25.72 -7.36
C GLU A 314 -13.52 25.26 -6.24
N LYS A 315 -14.01 24.48 -5.26
CA LYS A 315 -13.21 23.92 -4.18
C LYS A 315 -12.21 22.89 -4.68
N VAL A 316 -12.62 22.07 -5.65
CA VAL A 316 -11.73 21.10 -6.30
C VAL A 316 -10.62 21.82 -7.04
N SER A 317 -10.95 22.81 -7.90
CA SER A 317 -9.97 23.60 -8.65
C SER A 317 -8.98 24.29 -7.73
N LEU A 318 -9.46 24.93 -6.65
CA LEU A 318 -8.59 25.56 -5.66
C LEU A 318 -7.63 24.55 -5.02
N LEU A 319 -8.14 23.39 -4.59
CA LEU A 319 -7.30 22.38 -3.95
C LEU A 319 -6.31 21.75 -4.92
N GLN A 320 -6.66 21.61 -6.20
CA GLN A 320 -5.75 21.16 -7.25
C GLN A 320 -4.56 22.12 -7.41
N GLU A 321 -4.78 23.44 -7.39
CA GLU A 321 -3.72 24.44 -7.46
C GLU A 321 -2.82 24.37 -6.24
N VAL A 322 -3.39 24.36 -5.03
CA VAL A 322 -2.62 24.31 -3.78
C VAL A 322 -1.80 23.01 -3.68
N ASP A 323 -2.41 21.85 -3.97
CA ASP A 323 -1.73 20.56 -3.93
C ASP A 323 -0.60 20.50 -4.98
N SER A 324 -0.82 21.09 -6.16
CA SER A 324 0.20 21.18 -7.22
C SER A 324 1.40 22.02 -6.78
N ILE A 325 1.18 23.19 -6.20
CA ILE A 325 2.24 24.07 -5.68
C ILE A 325 3.04 23.31 -4.61
N PHE A 326 2.36 22.74 -3.63
CA PHE A 326 2.99 22.02 -2.52
C PHE A 326 3.83 20.84 -2.99
N ILE A 327 3.27 19.97 -3.83
CA ILE A 327 3.98 18.79 -4.35
C ILE A 327 5.17 19.17 -5.22
N ASN A 328 5.05 20.22 -6.05
CA ASN A 328 6.16 20.70 -6.86
C ASN A 328 7.28 21.31 -6.02
N SER A 329 6.95 22.01 -4.93
CA SER A 329 7.95 22.51 -3.98
C SER A 329 8.72 21.36 -3.33
N LEU A 330 8.02 20.31 -2.86
CA LEU A 330 8.68 19.11 -2.30
C LEU A 330 9.61 18.41 -3.30
N LYS A 331 9.21 18.36 -4.59
CA LYS A 331 10.05 17.79 -5.66
C LYS A 331 11.29 18.65 -5.92
N LYS A 332 11.11 19.98 -6.00
CA LYS A 332 12.20 20.95 -6.21
C LYS A 332 13.25 20.87 -5.10
N ASP A 333 12.82 20.71 -3.86
CA ASP A 333 13.70 20.63 -2.68
C ASP A 333 14.25 19.21 -2.42
N GLY A 334 13.96 18.24 -3.29
CA GLY A 334 14.42 16.85 -3.17
C GLY A 334 13.83 16.11 -1.95
N LEU A 335 12.73 16.59 -1.39
CA LEU A 335 12.06 16.03 -0.22
C LEU A 335 11.01 15.00 -0.59
N TYR A 336 10.45 15.04 -1.81
CA TYR A 336 9.34 14.18 -2.23
C TYR A 336 9.59 12.69 -1.97
N ASN A 337 10.77 12.18 -2.32
CA ASN A 337 11.10 10.76 -2.14
C ASN A 337 11.50 10.39 -0.70
N LYS A 338 11.66 11.37 0.19
CA LYS A 338 11.97 11.17 1.62
C LYS A 338 10.71 11.11 2.49
N ILE A 339 9.58 11.52 1.95
CA ILE A 339 8.29 11.62 2.63
C ILE A 339 7.41 10.46 2.16
N TRP A 340 6.75 9.79 3.09
CA TRP A 340 5.84 8.69 2.78
C TRP A 340 4.61 9.12 1.97
N GLN A 341 3.98 10.24 2.38
CA GLN A 341 2.80 10.78 1.74
C GLN A 341 2.71 12.28 2.03
N ALA A 342 2.41 13.07 1.02
CA ALA A 342 2.15 14.50 1.16
C ALA A 342 0.87 14.90 0.41
N GLY A 343 0.23 15.98 0.85
CA GLY A 343 -0.93 16.54 0.18
C GLY A 343 -1.55 17.71 0.96
N ALA A 344 -2.36 18.47 0.24
CA ALA A 344 -3.12 19.57 0.79
C ALA A 344 -4.54 19.13 1.15
N ILE A 345 -5.13 19.76 2.18
CA ILE A 345 -6.49 19.54 2.67
C ILE A 345 -7.18 20.90 2.75
N LEU A 346 -8.36 21.03 2.16
CA LEU A 346 -9.17 22.24 2.23
C LEU A 346 -10.13 22.18 3.43
N LEU A 347 -10.04 23.18 4.29
CA LEU A 347 -10.92 23.29 5.47
C LEU A 347 -12.21 24.07 5.14
N PRO A 348 -13.33 23.79 5.83
CA PRO A 348 -14.61 24.49 5.65
C PRO A 348 -14.67 25.79 6.47
N VAL A 349 -13.54 26.47 6.63
CA VAL A 349 -13.41 27.71 7.38
C VAL A 349 -12.74 28.79 6.55
N GLN A 350 -12.99 30.05 6.91
CA GLN A 350 -12.38 31.20 6.29
C GLN A 350 -11.62 32.00 7.37
N SER A 351 -10.47 32.54 6.97
CA SER A 351 -9.68 33.47 7.78
C SER A 351 -10.04 34.90 7.35
N VAL A 352 -10.17 35.77 8.32
CA VAL A 352 -10.35 37.19 8.05
C VAL A 352 -8.99 37.85 7.91
N GLY A 353 -8.77 38.50 6.78
CA GLY A 353 -7.61 39.34 6.50
C GLY A 353 -8.04 40.78 6.25
N VAL A 354 -7.06 41.68 6.18
CA VAL A 354 -7.23 43.07 5.74
C VAL A 354 -6.27 43.30 4.57
N MET A 355 -6.81 43.75 3.45
CA MET A 355 -6.03 44.11 2.28
C MET A 355 -6.41 45.54 1.86
N GLY A 356 -5.53 46.48 2.09
CA GLY A 356 -5.87 47.90 2.02
C GLY A 356 -6.89 48.30 3.08
N ASP A 357 -8.00 48.91 2.69
CA ASP A 357 -9.09 49.35 3.58
C ASP A 357 -10.26 48.35 3.66
N GLU A 358 -10.13 47.17 3.02
CA GLU A 358 -11.21 46.17 2.97
C GLU A 358 -10.85 44.88 3.73
N ARG A 359 -11.88 44.22 4.29
CA ARG A 359 -11.75 42.89 4.87
C ARG A 359 -11.78 41.85 3.76
N THR A 360 -10.82 40.91 3.82
CA THR A 360 -10.83 39.73 2.96
C THR A 360 -11.21 38.47 3.74
N TYR A 361 -11.82 37.50 3.07
CA TYR A 361 -12.24 36.22 3.66
C TYR A 361 -11.65 35.09 2.85
N GLU A 362 -10.42 34.67 3.27
CA GLU A 362 -9.66 33.66 2.53
C GLU A 362 -9.90 32.26 3.09
N LYS A 363 -9.88 31.27 2.19
CA LYS A 363 -10.04 29.86 2.58
C LYS A 363 -8.76 29.34 3.24
N CYS A 364 -8.94 28.48 4.26
CA CYS A 364 -7.81 27.87 4.96
C CYS A 364 -7.49 26.49 4.38
N VAL A 365 -6.20 26.20 4.23
CA VAL A 365 -5.68 24.89 3.82
C VAL A 365 -4.68 24.37 4.84
N VAL A 366 -4.63 23.03 4.98
CA VAL A 366 -3.63 22.33 5.77
C VAL A 366 -2.70 21.61 4.81
N LEU A 367 -1.40 21.77 5.00
CA LEU A 367 -0.38 20.98 4.32
C LEU A 367 0.05 19.85 5.25
N ARG A 368 0.01 18.64 4.75
CA ARG A 368 0.40 17.43 5.48
C ARG A 368 1.51 16.72 4.73
N ALA A 369 2.59 16.36 5.46
CA ALA A 369 3.72 15.58 4.96
C ALA A 369 4.20 14.57 6.02
#